data_0780d870679b154c39b1cee99976b433
#
_entry.id   0780d870679b154c39b1cee99976b433
#
_cell.length_a   1.000
_cell.length_b   1.000
_cell.length_c   1.000
_cell.angle_alpha   90.00
_cell.angle_beta   90.00
_cell.angle_gamma   90.00
#
_symmetry.space_group_name_H-M   'P 1'
#
loop_
_entity.id
_entity.type
_entity.pdbx_description
1 polymer ?
#
loop_
_entity_poly.entity_id
_entity_poly.type
_entity_poly.pdbx_seq_one_letter_code
_entity_poly.pdbx_strand_id
1 'polypeptide(L)'
;PEDSSAASDVYKRQVKYYAGVIPGVSFNETELRADFPNGGRIMLLSGENPDALRGIYLDLCVFDEYGMQNPRVWGEVVRPALSDREGAAIFLGTPNGHNHFYEILTQAKHETEEGSDYWYWKIAKASETQLVKDAELDAAKSQMTLEQYEQEYECSFTAAIIGAYYGRLLVEAEDAGRITRVPYDPALPVHTAWDLGINDSTAIWFAQVYRGGAVNVIDYYENTGFGLDHYAEVLRQKDYHYGDHLAPHDIEIRELGSGKSRMETAFSLGIRFKVVSKMKVADGINAARLLMPKCYFDRDKCHTGLEMMKQYRQEWDEKKKRFRDQPRHDYTSHAADAFRYLAIGINNRTTYTKPPQAVADNDYNIFA
;
A
#
# COMPACT_ATOMS: atom_id res chain seq x y z
N PRO A 1 5.62 -8.60 15.42
CA PRO A 1 5.95 -10.04 15.35
C PRO A 1 5.13 -10.90 16.32
N GLU A 2 4.61 -10.34 17.44
CA GLU A 2 3.84 -11.13 18.43
C GLU A 2 2.38 -11.40 18.03
N ASP A 3 1.77 -10.56 17.17
CA ASP A 3 0.37 -10.73 16.76
C ASP A 3 0.18 -11.79 15.66
N SER A 4 1.16 -11.96 14.77
CA SER A 4 1.12 -13.02 13.76
C SER A 4 1.25 -14.41 14.38
N SER A 5 1.94 -14.53 15.53
CA SER A 5 2.08 -15.79 16.27
C SER A 5 0.78 -16.23 16.93
N ALA A 6 0.00 -15.30 17.49
CA ALA A 6 -1.26 -15.62 18.18
C ALA A 6 -2.35 -16.05 17.18
N ALA A 7 -2.50 -15.35 16.05
CA ALA A 7 -3.42 -15.73 14.97
C ALA A 7 -3.04 -17.10 14.37
N SER A 8 -1.76 -17.32 14.07
CA SER A 8 -1.22 -18.59 13.60
C SER A 8 -1.53 -19.74 14.56
N ASP A 9 -1.42 -19.52 15.87
CA ASP A 9 -1.72 -20.53 16.89
C ASP A 9 -3.22 -20.88 16.97
N VAL A 10 -4.10 -19.91 16.74
CA VAL A 10 -5.56 -20.15 16.68
C VAL A 10 -5.90 -21.01 15.48
N TYR A 11 -5.47 -20.64 14.29
CA TYR A 11 -5.70 -21.43 13.05
C TYR A 11 -5.10 -22.83 13.15
N LYS A 12 -3.90 -22.97 13.69
CA LYS A 12 -3.24 -24.25 13.93
C LYS A 12 -4.10 -25.17 14.80
N ARG A 13 -4.68 -24.64 15.89
CA ARG A 13 -5.60 -25.41 16.75
C ARG A 13 -6.87 -25.80 16.02
N GLN A 14 -7.46 -24.94 15.22
CA GLN A 14 -8.65 -25.21 14.42
C GLN A 14 -8.38 -26.31 13.38
N VAL A 15 -7.31 -26.19 12.60
CA VAL A 15 -6.93 -27.20 11.61
C VAL A 15 -6.72 -28.56 12.30
N LYS A 16 -6.03 -28.61 13.43
CA LYS A 16 -5.85 -29.84 14.20
C LYS A 16 -7.16 -30.42 14.73
N TYR A 17 -8.05 -29.56 15.22
CA TYR A 17 -9.35 -29.97 15.75
C TYR A 17 -10.22 -30.63 14.66
N TYR A 18 -10.34 -29.99 13.52
CA TYR A 18 -11.19 -30.50 12.44
C TYR A 18 -10.54 -31.62 11.63
N ALA A 19 -9.26 -31.54 11.30
CA ALA A 19 -8.56 -32.56 10.53
C ALA A 19 -8.12 -33.76 11.36
N GLY A 20 -7.92 -33.58 12.66
CA GLY A 20 -7.45 -34.64 13.55
C GLY A 20 -8.43 -35.80 13.77
N VAL A 21 -9.71 -35.61 13.42
CA VAL A 21 -10.71 -36.71 13.44
C VAL A 21 -10.58 -37.62 12.23
N ILE A 22 -9.80 -37.29 11.22
CA ILE A 22 -9.58 -38.08 10.01
C ILE A 22 -8.41 -39.04 10.26
N PRO A 23 -8.61 -40.37 10.19
CA PRO A 23 -7.54 -41.35 10.42
C PRO A 23 -6.39 -41.15 9.44
N GLY A 24 -5.15 -41.16 9.95
CA GLY A 24 -3.94 -41.10 9.13
C GLY A 24 -3.50 -39.69 8.72
N VAL A 25 -4.15 -38.64 9.19
CA VAL A 25 -3.66 -37.26 9.01
C VAL A 25 -2.41 -37.04 9.87
N SER A 26 -1.38 -36.44 9.26
CA SER A 26 -0.16 -36.03 9.97
C SER A 26 -0.02 -34.50 9.99
N PHE A 27 0.55 -33.97 11.07
CA PHE A 27 0.73 -32.53 11.26
C PHE A 27 2.21 -32.18 11.35
N ASN A 28 2.65 -31.20 10.57
CA ASN A 28 3.96 -30.57 10.69
C ASN A 28 3.79 -29.18 11.30
N GLU A 29 4.20 -29.03 12.55
CA GLU A 29 4.01 -27.77 13.30
C GLU A 29 4.98 -26.66 12.88
N THR A 30 6.15 -27.02 12.36
CA THR A 30 7.15 -26.07 11.89
C THR A 30 6.74 -25.43 10.56
N GLU A 31 6.17 -26.25 9.65
CA GLU A 31 5.71 -25.79 8.34
C GLU A 31 4.22 -25.40 8.36
N LEU A 32 3.56 -25.47 9.50
CA LEU A 32 2.14 -25.16 9.68
C LEU A 32 1.25 -25.88 8.66
N ARG A 33 1.46 -27.20 8.48
CA ARG A 33 0.73 -27.99 7.49
C ARG A 33 0.11 -29.27 8.07
N ALA A 34 -0.96 -29.70 7.43
CA ALA A 34 -1.59 -30.99 7.63
C ALA A 34 -1.55 -31.78 6.31
N ASP A 35 -1.01 -33.01 6.35
CA ASP A 35 -0.94 -33.93 5.23
C ASP A 35 -1.98 -35.04 5.41
N PHE A 36 -2.80 -35.28 4.39
CA PHE A 36 -3.90 -36.23 4.39
C PHE A 36 -3.51 -37.54 3.69
N PRO A 37 -4.12 -38.68 4.06
CA PRO A 37 -3.79 -40.01 3.47
C PRO A 37 -4.02 -40.09 1.97
N ASN A 38 -4.91 -39.28 1.42
CA ASN A 38 -5.19 -39.19 -0.02
C ASN A 38 -4.20 -38.32 -0.81
N GLY A 39 -3.14 -37.82 -0.16
CA GLY A 39 -2.17 -36.92 -0.76
C GLY A 39 -2.56 -35.44 -0.72
N GLY A 40 -3.75 -35.11 -0.21
CA GLY A 40 -4.17 -33.73 0.00
C GLY A 40 -3.33 -33.05 1.11
N ARG A 41 -3.25 -31.72 1.05
CA ARG A 41 -2.49 -30.92 2.01
C ARG A 41 -3.20 -29.61 2.31
N ILE A 42 -3.20 -29.21 3.59
CA ILE A 42 -3.57 -27.86 4.02
C ILE A 42 -2.31 -27.20 4.58
N MET A 43 -2.03 -25.97 4.19
CA MET A 43 -0.92 -25.15 4.68
C MET A 43 -1.45 -23.80 5.14
N LEU A 44 -0.89 -23.29 6.24
CA LEU A 44 -1.12 -21.92 6.70
C LEU A 44 0.08 -21.08 6.30
N LEU A 45 -0.16 -20.04 5.52
CA LEU A 45 0.87 -19.19 4.94
C LEU A 45 0.60 -17.72 5.30
N SER A 46 1.66 -16.92 5.46
CA SER A 46 1.54 -15.49 5.66
C SER A 46 1.53 -14.76 4.32
N GLY A 47 0.62 -13.80 4.15
CA GLY A 47 0.54 -12.92 2.98
C GLY A 47 1.39 -11.65 3.09
N GLU A 48 2.21 -11.48 4.13
CA GLU A 48 3.02 -10.26 4.32
C GLU A 48 4.10 -10.10 3.24
N ASN A 49 4.73 -11.20 2.85
CA ASN A 49 5.74 -11.22 1.78
C ASN A 49 5.24 -12.05 0.58
N PRO A 50 4.72 -11.40 -0.47
CA PRO A 50 4.22 -12.08 -1.66
C PRO A 50 5.28 -12.96 -2.34
N ASP A 51 6.53 -12.54 -2.38
CA ASP A 51 7.59 -13.26 -3.07
C ASP A 51 7.95 -14.59 -2.40
N ALA A 52 7.76 -14.71 -1.09
CA ALA A 52 7.94 -15.98 -0.37
C ALA A 52 6.91 -17.05 -0.74
N LEU A 53 5.80 -16.64 -1.36
CA LEU A 53 4.74 -17.53 -1.81
C LEU A 53 4.91 -18.00 -3.26
N ARG A 54 5.96 -17.57 -3.98
CA ARG A 54 6.18 -17.99 -5.38
C ARG A 54 6.52 -19.47 -5.46
N GLY A 55 5.98 -20.12 -6.49
CA GLY A 55 6.24 -21.55 -6.75
C GLY A 55 5.34 -22.52 -5.99
N ILE A 56 4.31 -22.05 -5.30
CA ILE A 56 3.31 -22.91 -4.67
C ILE A 56 2.32 -23.45 -5.71
N TYR A 57 1.85 -24.70 -5.49
CA TYR A 57 0.77 -25.32 -6.26
C TYR A 57 -0.50 -25.30 -5.43
N LEU A 58 -1.59 -24.78 -6.00
CA LEU A 58 -2.84 -24.58 -5.27
C LEU A 58 -4.03 -25.11 -6.07
N ASP A 59 -4.89 -25.86 -5.39
CA ASP A 59 -6.23 -26.20 -5.88
C ASP A 59 -7.28 -25.26 -5.26
N LEU A 60 -7.00 -24.74 -4.07
CA LEU A 60 -7.84 -23.77 -3.36
C LEU A 60 -6.97 -22.85 -2.52
N CYS A 61 -7.27 -21.56 -2.55
CA CYS A 61 -6.71 -20.57 -1.62
C CYS A 61 -7.84 -19.90 -0.83
N VAL A 62 -7.70 -19.83 0.48
CA VAL A 62 -8.60 -19.07 1.35
C VAL A 62 -7.82 -17.87 1.90
N PHE A 63 -8.23 -16.68 1.54
CA PHE A 63 -7.72 -15.44 2.10
C PHE A 63 -8.60 -15.04 3.28
N ASP A 64 -8.04 -15.08 4.47
CA ASP A 64 -8.72 -14.59 5.66
C ASP A 64 -8.25 -13.18 5.96
N GLU A 65 -9.15 -12.29 6.35
CA GLU A 65 -8.92 -10.85 6.50
C GLU A 65 -8.26 -10.22 5.25
N TYR A 66 -8.79 -10.58 4.05
CA TYR A 66 -8.19 -10.18 2.76
C TYR A 66 -7.97 -8.68 2.64
N GLY A 67 -8.89 -7.86 3.16
CA GLY A 67 -8.75 -6.41 3.16
C GLY A 67 -7.54 -5.87 3.93
N MET A 68 -6.85 -6.70 4.70
CA MET A 68 -5.66 -6.37 5.49
C MET A 68 -4.37 -6.93 4.88
N GLN A 69 -4.48 -7.76 3.83
CA GLN A 69 -3.33 -8.39 3.18
C GLN A 69 -2.74 -7.49 2.10
N ASN A 70 -1.49 -7.77 1.72
CA ASN A 70 -0.85 -7.12 0.58
C ASN A 70 -1.58 -7.47 -0.72
N PRO A 71 -2.12 -6.50 -1.49
CA PRO A 71 -2.88 -6.76 -2.71
C PRO A 71 -2.10 -7.52 -3.78
N ARG A 72 -0.75 -7.43 -3.80
CA ARG A 72 0.12 -8.15 -4.72
C ARG A 72 0.03 -9.67 -4.56
N VAL A 73 -0.35 -10.17 -3.37
CA VAL A 73 -0.46 -11.62 -3.11
C VAL A 73 -1.44 -12.27 -4.07
N TRP A 74 -2.60 -11.66 -4.27
CA TRP A 74 -3.60 -12.17 -5.20
C TRP A 74 -3.13 -12.07 -6.65
N GLY A 75 -2.88 -10.84 -7.13
CA GLY A 75 -2.65 -10.59 -8.56
C GLY A 75 -1.37 -11.18 -9.12
N GLU A 76 -0.28 -11.17 -8.33
CA GLU A 76 1.05 -11.56 -8.83
C GLU A 76 1.43 -13.00 -8.50
N VAL A 77 0.83 -13.61 -7.48
CA VAL A 77 1.28 -14.92 -6.97
C VAL A 77 0.18 -15.96 -7.00
N VAL A 78 -0.92 -15.72 -6.27
CA VAL A 78 -1.93 -16.76 -6.07
C VAL A 78 -2.80 -16.99 -7.31
N ARG A 79 -3.22 -15.91 -7.98
CA ARG A 79 -4.01 -16.01 -9.21
C ARG A 79 -3.30 -16.83 -10.31
N PRO A 80 -2.01 -16.59 -10.63
CA PRO A 80 -1.25 -17.43 -11.54
C PRO A 80 -1.13 -18.87 -11.07
N ALA A 81 -0.85 -19.10 -9.76
CA ALA A 81 -0.71 -20.45 -9.20
C ALA A 81 -1.99 -21.29 -9.28
N LEU A 82 -3.16 -20.66 -9.17
CA LEU A 82 -4.46 -21.34 -9.33
C LEU A 82 -4.80 -21.62 -10.80
N SER A 83 -4.30 -20.82 -11.74
CA SER A 83 -4.64 -20.95 -13.17
C SER A 83 -4.18 -22.29 -13.76
N ASP A 84 -3.05 -22.85 -13.29
CA ASP A 84 -2.51 -24.13 -13.78
C ASP A 84 -3.41 -25.33 -13.45
N ARG A 85 -4.27 -25.19 -12.45
CA ARG A 85 -5.13 -26.27 -11.93
C ARG A 85 -6.61 -25.97 -11.99
N GLU A 86 -7.00 -24.87 -12.62
CA GLU A 86 -8.38 -24.37 -12.59
C GLU A 86 -8.91 -24.26 -11.14
N GLY A 87 -8.00 -23.86 -10.24
CA GLY A 87 -8.28 -23.80 -8.81
C GLY A 87 -9.18 -22.62 -8.44
N ALA A 88 -9.70 -22.65 -7.21
CA ALA A 88 -10.62 -21.66 -6.68
C ALA A 88 -9.97 -20.77 -5.61
N ALA A 89 -10.53 -19.56 -5.43
CA ALA A 89 -10.16 -18.66 -4.32
C ALA A 89 -11.39 -18.25 -3.52
N ILE A 90 -11.22 -18.13 -2.19
CA ILE A 90 -12.23 -17.60 -1.28
C ILE A 90 -11.63 -16.39 -0.59
N PHE A 91 -12.31 -15.26 -0.64
CA PHE A 91 -11.92 -14.02 0.02
C PHE A 91 -12.88 -13.74 1.17
N LEU A 92 -12.35 -13.69 2.37
CA LEU A 92 -13.10 -13.44 3.61
C LEU A 92 -12.51 -12.22 4.32
N GLY A 93 -13.32 -11.55 5.09
CA GLY A 93 -12.87 -10.46 5.98
C GLY A 93 -13.92 -9.42 6.24
N THR A 94 -13.57 -8.50 7.11
CA THR A 94 -14.34 -7.31 7.42
C THR A 94 -13.98 -6.20 6.44
N PRO A 95 -14.94 -5.38 5.98
CA PRO A 95 -14.66 -4.20 5.16
C PRO A 95 -13.65 -3.26 5.80
N ASN A 96 -12.77 -2.70 4.99
CA ASN A 96 -11.77 -1.75 5.46
C ASN A 96 -11.60 -0.61 4.44
N GLY A 97 -12.65 0.19 4.25
CA GLY A 97 -12.72 1.22 3.21
C GLY A 97 -12.81 0.63 1.79
N HIS A 98 -12.69 1.51 0.80
CA HIS A 98 -12.68 1.12 -0.62
C HIS A 98 -11.28 0.67 -1.03
N ASN A 99 -10.88 -0.52 -0.59
CA ASN A 99 -9.59 -1.14 -0.89
C ASN A 99 -9.74 -2.28 -1.90
N HIS A 100 -8.66 -3.04 -2.15
CA HIS A 100 -8.65 -4.19 -3.05
C HIS A 100 -9.71 -5.28 -2.69
N PHE A 101 -10.17 -5.36 -1.43
CA PHE A 101 -11.29 -6.24 -1.06
C PHE A 101 -12.63 -5.68 -1.57
N TYR A 102 -12.82 -4.36 -1.50
CA TYR A 102 -13.98 -3.71 -2.12
C TYR A 102 -13.99 -3.89 -3.64
N GLU A 103 -12.84 -3.79 -4.29
CA GLU A 103 -12.71 -3.94 -5.73
C GLU A 103 -13.07 -5.34 -6.20
N ILE A 104 -12.56 -6.38 -5.52
CA ILE A 104 -12.90 -7.77 -5.88
C ILE A 104 -14.38 -8.07 -5.63
N LEU A 105 -15.00 -7.48 -4.58
CA LEU A 105 -16.43 -7.56 -4.37
C LEU A 105 -17.22 -6.86 -5.49
N THR A 106 -16.76 -5.69 -5.93
CA THR A 106 -17.39 -4.93 -7.02
C THR A 106 -17.29 -5.69 -8.33
N GLN A 107 -16.14 -6.28 -8.63
CA GLN A 107 -15.96 -7.17 -9.78
C GLN A 107 -16.91 -8.38 -9.69
N ALA A 108 -16.96 -9.06 -8.55
CA ALA A 108 -17.83 -10.23 -8.36
C ALA A 108 -19.31 -9.89 -8.58
N LYS A 109 -19.77 -8.73 -8.09
CA LYS A 109 -21.14 -8.25 -8.33
C LYS A 109 -21.39 -8.02 -9.80
N HIS A 110 -20.53 -7.28 -10.46
CA HIS A 110 -20.67 -6.93 -11.88
C HIS A 110 -20.71 -8.20 -12.76
N GLU A 111 -19.77 -9.12 -12.58
CA GLU A 111 -19.72 -10.35 -13.38
C GLU A 111 -20.93 -11.27 -13.10
N THR A 112 -21.42 -11.33 -11.85
CA THR A 112 -22.64 -12.09 -11.53
C THR A 112 -23.88 -11.46 -12.16
N GLU A 113 -23.98 -10.13 -12.21
CA GLU A 113 -25.07 -9.40 -12.88
C GLU A 113 -25.04 -9.63 -14.42
N GLU A 114 -23.88 -9.81 -15.00
CA GLU A 114 -23.69 -10.18 -16.42
C GLU A 114 -23.94 -11.67 -16.70
N GLY A 115 -24.26 -12.48 -15.67
CA GLY A 115 -24.60 -13.89 -15.81
C GLY A 115 -23.40 -14.84 -15.74
N SER A 116 -22.28 -14.43 -15.18
CA SER A 116 -21.13 -15.29 -14.93
C SER A 116 -21.37 -16.23 -13.75
N ASP A 117 -21.12 -17.52 -13.94
CA ASP A 117 -21.17 -18.55 -12.89
C ASP A 117 -19.82 -18.72 -12.15
N TYR A 118 -18.82 -17.94 -12.52
CA TYR A 118 -17.47 -18.03 -11.91
C TYR A 118 -17.35 -17.33 -10.58
N TRP A 119 -18.28 -16.38 -10.28
CA TRP A 119 -18.25 -15.61 -9.06
C TRP A 119 -19.49 -15.87 -8.20
N TYR A 120 -19.25 -15.99 -6.91
CA TYR A 120 -20.26 -15.94 -5.87
C TYR A 120 -19.86 -14.92 -4.82
N TRP A 121 -20.78 -14.07 -4.39
CA TRP A 121 -20.52 -13.12 -3.34
C TRP A 121 -21.65 -13.09 -2.31
N LYS A 122 -21.29 -12.75 -1.07
CA LYS A 122 -22.25 -12.59 0.01
C LYS A 122 -21.76 -11.53 0.98
N ILE A 123 -22.63 -10.61 1.36
CA ILE A 123 -22.44 -9.69 2.50
C ILE A 123 -23.32 -10.23 3.63
N ALA A 124 -22.72 -10.49 4.81
CA ALA A 124 -23.38 -11.09 5.94
C ALA A 124 -23.40 -10.11 7.12
N LYS A 125 -24.33 -9.15 7.09
CA LYS A 125 -24.47 -8.17 8.16
C LYS A 125 -25.00 -8.82 9.44
N ALA A 126 -24.50 -8.40 10.58
CA ALA A 126 -24.93 -8.94 11.88
C ALA A 126 -26.42 -8.69 12.13
N SER A 127 -26.94 -7.53 11.74
CA SER A 127 -28.35 -7.17 11.82
C SER A 127 -29.28 -8.08 10.99
N GLU A 128 -28.78 -8.63 9.87
CA GLU A 128 -29.57 -9.47 8.96
C GLU A 128 -29.43 -10.97 9.27
N THR A 129 -28.27 -11.41 9.75
CA THR A 129 -27.96 -12.84 9.96
C THR A 129 -28.57 -13.40 11.25
N GLN A 130 -28.87 -12.55 12.22
CA GLN A 130 -29.37 -12.93 13.56
C GLN A 130 -28.43 -13.91 14.32
N LEU A 131 -27.18 -14.02 13.90
CA LEU A 131 -26.16 -14.83 14.58
C LEU A 131 -25.68 -14.18 15.88
N VAL A 132 -25.72 -12.85 15.93
CA VAL A 132 -25.43 -12.04 17.12
C VAL A 132 -26.77 -11.57 17.71
N LYS A 133 -26.93 -11.72 19.02
CA LYS A 133 -28.15 -11.30 19.71
C LYS A 133 -28.30 -9.78 19.71
N ASP A 134 -29.52 -9.27 19.60
CA ASP A 134 -29.80 -7.82 19.59
C ASP A 134 -29.21 -7.09 20.79
N ALA A 135 -29.29 -7.69 22.00
CA ALA A 135 -28.68 -7.11 23.19
C ALA A 135 -27.16 -6.92 23.10
N GLU A 136 -26.47 -7.82 22.37
CA GLU A 136 -25.02 -7.71 22.12
C GLU A 136 -24.74 -6.63 21.07
N LEU A 137 -25.56 -6.53 20.03
CA LEU A 137 -25.46 -5.46 19.04
C LEU A 137 -25.69 -4.08 19.67
N ASP A 138 -26.67 -3.95 20.58
CA ASP A 138 -26.92 -2.71 21.31
C ASP A 138 -25.76 -2.36 22.26
N ALA A 139 -25.18 -3.36 22.92
CA ALA A 139 -23.98 -3.17 23.74
C ALA A 139 -22.80 -2.70 22.89
N ALA A 140 -22.55 -3.33 21.74
CA ALA A 140 -21.51 -2.92 20.81
C ALA A 140 -21.69 -1.49 20.32
N LYS A 141 -22.93 -1.10 19.92
CA LYS A 141 -23.26 0.29 19.53
C LYS A 141 -22.94 1.32 20.60
N SER A 142 -23.12 0.95 21.88
CA SER A 142 -22.82 1.84 22.99
C SER A 142 -21.33 2.01 23.31
N GLN A 143 -20.50 1.08 22.85
CA GLN A 143 -19.06 1.01 23.15
C GLN A 143 -18.15 1.41 21.99
N MET A 144 -18.71 1.53 20.78
CA MET A 144 -18.00 1.85 19.55
C MET A 144 -18.50 3.16 18.95
N THR A 145 -17.70 3.78 18.05
CA THR A 145 -18.24 4.83 17.18
C THR A 145 -19.20 4.24 16.16
N LEU A 146 -20.06 5.07 15.58
CA LEU A 146 -20.99 4.64 14.55
C LEU A 146 -20.26 3.99 13.37
N GLU A 147 -19.15 4.62 12.94
CA GLU A 147 -18.32 4.13 11.83
C GLU A 147 -17.71 2.75 12.13
N GLN A 148 -17.25 2.55 13.38
CA GLN A 148 -16.74 1.23 13.81
C GLN A 148 -17.83 0.17 13.77
N TYR A 149 -19.01 0.49 14.28
CA TYR A 149 -20.14 -0.42 14.28
C TYR A 149 -20.57 -0.75 12.85
N GLU A 150 -20.68 0.25 11.98
CA GLU A 150 -21.04 0.06 10.58
C GLU A 150 -20.02 -0.81 9.83
N GLN A 151 -18.74 -0.63 10.11
CA GLN A 151 -17.65 -1.43 9.52
C GLN A 151 -17.70 -2.88 10.00
N GLU A 152 -17.69 -3.10 11.31
CA GLU A 152 -17.51 -4.43 11.91
C GLU A 152 -18.79 -5.28 11.90
N TYR A 153 -19.95 -4.67 12.08
CA TYR A 153 -21.22 -5.40 12.21
C TYR A 153 -22.16 -5.25 11.00
N GLU A 154 -22.08 -4.13 10.28
CA GLU A 154 -22.94 -3.86 9.13
C GLU A 154 -22.22 -3.96 7.79
N CYS A 155 -20.99 -4.44 7.79
CA CYS A 155 -20.16 -4.66 6.58
C CYS A 155 -20.05 -3.44 5.66
N SER A 156 -19.94 -2.24 6.24
CA SER A 156 -19.85 -0.99 5.49
C SER A 156 -18.43 -0.77 4.96
N PHE A 157 -18.29 -0.67 3.64
CA PHE A 157 -17.05 -0.26 2.99
C PHE A 157 -16.87 1.27 2.95
N THR A 158 -17.91 2.04 3.23
CA THR A 158 -17.87 3.51 3.21
C THR A 158 -17.47 4.11 4.55
N ALA A 159 -17.50 3.31 5.63
CA ALA A 159 -16.99 3.75 6.91
C ALA A 159 -15.50 4.12 6.78
N ALA A 160 -15.12 5.28 7.31
CA ALA A 160 -13.73 5.73 7.26
C ALA A 160 -12.84 4.76 8.03
N ILE A 161 -11.69 4.38 7.44
CA ILE A 161 -10.70 3.55 8.15
C ILE A 161 -10.22 4.31 9.36
N ILE A 162 -10.50 3.77 10.55
CA ILE A 162 -10.17 4.42 11.81
C ILE A 162 -8.67 4.52 11.96
N GLY A 163 -8.22 5.74 12.25
CA GLY A 163 -6.78 6.03 12.37
C GLY A 163 -6.05 6.16 11.04
N ALA A 164 -6.72 6.03 9.88
CA ALA A 164 -6.09 6.26 8.58
C ALA A 164 -5.60 7.70 8.43
N TYR A 165 -4.36 7.85 7.93
CA TYR A 165 -3.78 9.17 7.74
C TYR A 165 -4.28 9.87 6.48
N TYR A 166 -4.55 9.11 5.40
CA TYR A 166 -4.82 9.64 4.06
C TYR A 166 -6.15 9.15 3.46
N GLY A 167 -6.78 8.15 4.04
CA GLY A 167 -7.97 7.50 3.49
C GLY A 167 -9.06 8.49 3.07
N ARG A 168 -9.45 9.40 3.97
CA ARG A 168 -10.45 10.44 3.68
C ARG A 168 -10.05 11.36 2.52
N LEU A 169 -8.79 11.80 2.47
CA LEU A 169 -8.29 12.69 1.42
C LEU A 169 -8.28 12.01 0.05
N LEU A 170 -8.05 10.70 0.01
CA LEU A 170 -8.09 9.92 -1.22
C LEU A 170 -9.52 9.67 -1.70
N VAL A 171 -10.48 9.46 -0.79
CA VAL A 171 -11.91 9.43 -1.13
C VAL A 171 -12.34 10.78 -1.71
N GLU A 172 -12.00 11.89 -1.04
CA GLU A 172 -12.26 13.24 -1.55
C GLU A 172 -11.58 13.51 -2.92
N ALA A 173 -10.42 12.89 -3.18
CA ALA A 173 -9.75 12.98 -4.47
C ALA A 173 -10.49 12.20 -5.56
N GLU A 174 -11.04 11.04 -5.22
CA GLU A 174 -11.83 10.20 -6.12
C GLU A 174 -13.16 10.88 -6.48
N ASP A 175 -13.90 11.36 -5.47
CA ASP A 175 -15.16 12.08 -5.65
C ASP A 175 -14.99 13.37 -6.47
N ALA A 176 -13.86 14.04 -6.32
CA ALA A 176 -13.51 15.24 -7.10
C ALA A 176 -12.96 14.93 -8.51
N GLY A 177 -12.90 13.65 -8.93
CA GLY A 177 -12.38 13.24 -10.23
C GLY A 177 -10.87 13.45 -10.39
N ARG A 178 -10.11 13.55 -9.29
CA ARG A 178 -8.64 13.72 -9.30
C ARG A 178 -7.87 12.40 -9.35
N ILE A 179 -8.52 11.26 -9.14
CA ILE A 179 -8.00 9.92 -9.46
C ILE A 179 -8.57 9.54 -10.83
N THR A 180 -7.77 9.78 -11.88
CA THR A 180 -8.23 9.70 -13.26
C THR A 180 -7.05 9.31 -14.17
N ARG A 181 -7.21 9.34 -15.48
CA ARG A 181 -6.09 9.17 -16.40
C ARG A 181 -5.23 10.43 -16.41
N VAL A 182 -3.96 10.30 -16.03
CA VAL A 182 -3.00 11.40 -15.96
C VAL A 182 -1.81 11.10 -16.87
N PRO A 183 -1.81 11.58 -18.12
CA PRO A 183 -0.73 11.28 -19.06
C PRO A 183 0.55 12.02 -18.69
N TYR A 184 1.70 11.44 -19.07
CA TYR A 184 3.00 12.09 -19.01
C TYR A 184 3.04 13.31 -19.95
N ASP A 185 3.50 14.43 -19.46
CA ASP A 185 3.73 15.67 -20.22
C ASP A 185 5.25 15.80 -20.53
N PRO A 186 5.70 15.65 -21.79
CA PRO A 186 7.12 15.76 -22.13
C PRO A 186 7.72 17.15 -21.88
N ALA A 187 6.88 18.19 -21.73
CA ALA A 187 7.36 19.56 -21.47
C ALA A 187 7.79 19.78 -20.00
N LEU A 188 7.47 18.86 -19.11
CA LEU A 188 7.78 18.96 -17.68
C LEU A 188 8.68 17.82 -17.23
N PRO A 189 9.66 18.09 -16.36
CA PRO A 189 10.48 17.03 -15.78
C PRO A 189 9.67 16.16 -14.82
N VAL A 190 9.98 14.87 -14.80
CA VAL A 190 9.41 13.92 -13.84
C VAL A 190 10.32 13.87 -12.61
N HIS A 191 9.78 14.24 -11.47
CA HIS A 191 10.44 14.08 -10.18
C HIS A 191 10.07 12.73 -9.59
N THR A 192 11.02 12.05 -8.99
CA THR A 192 10.77 10.79 -8.28
C THR A 192 11.00 10.97 -6.80
N ALA A 193 10.24 10.26 -5.98
CA ALA A 193 10.44 10.19 -4.55
C ALA A 193 10.49 8.74 -4.10
N TRP A 194 11.49 8.42 -3.29
CA TRP A 194 11.91 7.05 -3.00
C TRP A 194 11.83 6.75 -1.51
N ASP A 195 11.28 5.60 -1.19
CA ASP A 195 11.53 4.90 0.07
C ASP A 195 12.38 3.67 -0.25
N LEU A 196 13.56 3.53 0.38
CA LEU A 196 14.60 2.59 -0.01
C LEU A 196 14.75 1.47 1.02
N GLY A 197 14.16 0.31 0.76
CA GLY A 197 14.35 -0.93 1.52
C GLY A 197 15.27 -1.93 0.80
N ILE A 198 16.08 -2.70 1.54
CA ILE A 198 16.89 -3.81 0.98
C ILE A 198 16.20 -5.15 1.25
N ASN A 199 15.83 -5.39 2.50
CA ASN A 199 15.08 -6.57 2.92
C ASN A 199 13.57 -6.31 2.97
N ASP A 200 13.17 -5.12 2.54
CA ASP A 200 11.85 -4.55 2.54
C ASP A 200 11.56 -3.94 1.16
N SER A 201 10.34 -3.50 0.89
CA SER A 201 10.03 -2.92 -0.41
C SER A 201 10.74 -1.60 -0.64
N THR A 202 11.22 -1.38 -1.86
CA THR A 202 11.58 -0.04 -2.36
C THR A 202 10.41 0.51 -3.16
N ALA A 203 9.87 1.65 -2.74
CA ALA A 203 8.74 2.33 -3.35
C ALA A 203 9.16 3.64 -4.03
N ILE A 204 8.62 3.90 -5.23
CA ILE A 204 8.95 5.08 -6.03
C ILE A 204 7.67 5.73 -6.57
N TRP A 205 7.42 6.97 -6.21
CA TRP A 205 6.42 7.81 -6.85
C TRP A 205 7.04 8.66 -7.96
N PHE A 206 6.30 8.85 -9.06
CA PHE A 206 6.71 9.67 -10.21
C PHE A 206 5.72 10.82 -10.35
N ALA A 207 6.20 12.06 -10.30
CA ALA A 207 5.35 13.23 -10.30
C ALA A 207 5.88 14.37 -11.17
N GLN A 208 4.96 15.11 -11.79
CA GLN A 208 5.23 16.35 -12.52
C GLN A 208 4.57 17.52 -11.82
N VAL A 209 5.29 18.61 -11.67
CA VAL A 209 4.82 19.81 -10.95
C VAL A 209 4.54 20.93 -11.92
N TYR A 210 3.31 21.39 -11.94
CA TYR A 210 2.85 22.47 -12.79
C TYR A 210 3.08 23.85 -12.16
N ARG A 211 3.21 24.88 -12.99
CA ARG A 211 3.18 26.27 -12.54
C ARG A 211 1.82 26.55 -11.88
N GLY A 212 1.83 26.99 -10.61
CA GLY A 212 0.61 27.14 -9.81
C GLY A 212 0.42 26.09 -8.74
N GLY A 213 1.30 25.07 -8.68
CA GLY A 213 1.40 24.16 -7.58
C GLY A 213 0.54 22.88 -7.69
N ALA A 214 -0.16 22.67 -8.82
CA ALA A 214 -0.79 21.39 -9.11
C ALA A 214 0.28 20.33 -9.39
N VAL A 215 0.04 19.10 -8.95
CA VAL A 215 0.96 17.97 -9.07
C VAL A 215 0.26 16.80 -9.75
N ASN A 216 0.80 16.38 -10.89
CA ASN A 216 0.38 15.17 -11.57
C ASN A 216 1.26 14.01 -11.12
N VAL A 217 0.69 13.07 -10.37
CA VAL A 217 1.33 11.82 -9.98
C VAL A 217 1.01 10.80 -11.07
N ILE A 218 1.98 10.57 -11.94
CA ILE A 218 1.78 9.88 -13.22
C ILE A 218 2.08 8.39 -13.17
N ASP A 219 2.78 7.94 -12.13
CA ASP A 219 3.21 6.54 -12.04
C ASP A 219 3.61 6.19 -10.60
N TYR A 220 3.61 4.90 -10.31
CA TYR A 220 4.12 4.29 -9.08
C TYR A 220 4.85 3.01 -9.42
N TYR A 221 5.92 2.71 -8.70
CA TYR A 221 6.65 1.45 -8.81
C TYR A 221 7.10 0.97 -7.45
N GLU A 222 6.94 -0.30 -7.17
CA GLU A 222 7.41 -0.94 -5.95
C GLU A 222 7.92 -2.34 -6.25
N ASN A 223 9.02 -2.72 -5.60
CA ASN A 223 9.52 -4.08 -5.63
C ASN A 223 10.39 -4.38 -4.40
N THR A 224 10.63 -5.67 -4.13
CA THR A 224 11.37 -6.15 -2.96
C THR A 224 12.53 -7.04 -3.40
N GLY A 225 13.65 -7.01 -2.66
CA GLY A 225 14.76 -7.94 -2.87
C GLY A 225 15.71 -7.58 -4.02
N PHE A 226 15.61 -6.38 -4.59
CA PHE A 226 16.46 -5.92 -5.67
C PHE A 226 17.42 -4.81 -5.25
N GLY A 227 18.58 -4.77 -5.91
CA GLY A 227 19.55 -3.69 -5.74
C GLY A 227 19.21 -2.43 -6.54
N LEU A 228 19.98 -1.36 -6.33
CA LEU A 228 19.82 -0.10 -7.05
C LEU A 228 19.99 -0.20 -8.58
N ASP A 229 20.73 -1.19 -9.05
CA ASP A 229 20.91 -1.50 -10.47
C ASP A 229 19.58 -1.85 -11.16
N HIS A 230 18.74 -2.64 -10.51
CA HIS A 230 17.38 -2.95 -10.98
C HIS A 230 16.55 -1.68 -11.15
N TYR A 231 16.51 -0.82 -10.14
CA TYR A 231 15.73 0.41 -10.20
C TYR A 231 16.27 1.43 -11.20
N ALA A 232 17.59 1.45 -11.41
CA ALA A 232 18.20 2.24 -12.49
C ALA A 232 17.72 1.77 -13.87
N GLU A 233 17.55 0.46 -14.05
CA GLU A 233 17.01 -0.10 -15.29
C GLU A 233 15.51 0.25 -15.44
N VAL A 234 14.72 0.16 -14.37
CA VAL A 234 13.32 0.58 -14.37
C VAL A 234 13.17 2.05 -14.81
N LEU A 235 14.03 2.95 -14.29
CA LEU A 235 14.01 4.35 -14.73
C LEU A 235 14.33 4.49 -16.23
N ARG A 236 15.31 3.75 -16.75
CA ARG A 236 15.65 3.78 -18.17
C ARG A 236 14.50 3.28 -19.05
N GLN A 237 13.84 2.20 -18.64
CA GLN A 237 12.72 1.61 -19.40
C GLN A 237 11.48 2.51 -19.45
N LYS A 238 11.24 3.32 -18.40
CA LYS A 238 10.12 4.28 -18.41
C LYS A 238 10.35 5.47 -19.35
N ASP A 239 11.58 5.74 -19.73
CA ASP A 239 11.99 6.77 -20.70
C ASP A 239 11.39 8.16 -20.42
N TYR A 240 11.29 8.55 -19.14
CA TYR A 240 10.85 9.87 -18.74
C TYR A 240 12.01 10.87 -18.76
N HIS A 241 11.70 12.14 -19.05
CA HIS A 241 12.65 13.23 -18.82
C HIS A 241 12.69 13.53 -17.30
N TYR A 242 13.72 13.01 -16.61
CA TYR A 242 13.82 13.11 -15.16
C TYR A 242 14.31 14.47 -14.66
N GLY A 243 13.72 14.92 -13.57
CA GLY A 243 14.18 16.04 -12.74
C GLY A 243 14.93 15.58 -11.50
N ASP A 244 14.48 16.00 -10.30
CA ASP A 244 15.09 15.55 -9.05
C ASP A 244 14.61 14.14 -8.67
N HIS A 245 15.55 13.32 -8.17
CA HIS A 245 15.27 12.08 -7.47
C HIS A 245 15.36 12.35 -5.96
N LEU A 246 14.22 12.38 -5.27
CA LEU A 246 14.10 12.71 -3.85
C LEU A 246 14.29 11.45 -3.01
N ALA A 247 15.19 11.47 -2.04
CA ALA A 247 15.46 10.32 -1.18
C ALA A 247 15.60 10.74 0.29
N PRO A 248 15.35 9.81 1.24
CA PRO A 248 15.55 10.06 2.67
C PRO A 248 17.02 10.27 3.01
N HIS A 249 17.30 10.86 4.17
CA HIS A 249 18.66 11.18 4.63
C HIS A 249 19.52 9.95 4.95
N ASP A 250 18.93 8.78 5.19
CA ASP A 250 19.65 7.53 5.47
C ASP A 250 20.36 6.94 4.24
N ILE A 251 20.07 7.46 3.04
CA ILE A 251 20.78 7.08 1.82
C ILE A 251 22.29 7.42 1.86
N GLU A 252 22.68 8.36 2.74
CA GLU A 252 24.08 8.76 2.94
C GLU A 252 24.85 7.79 3.85
N ILE A 253 24.16 6.86 4.53
CA ILE A 253 24.80 5.89 5.42
C ILE A 253 25.61 4.89 4.59
N ARG A 254 26.86 4.65 5.03
CA ARG A 254 27.76 3.69 4.38
C ARG A 254 27.41 2.27 4.79
N GLU A 255 27.38 1.39 3.81
CA GLU A 255 27.15 -0.05 4.04
C GLU A 255 28.45 -0.72 4.50
N LEU A 256 28.36 -1.54 5.53
CA LEU A 256 29.51 -2.25 6.10
C LEU A 256 30.21 -3.19 5.12
N GLY A 257 29.48 -3.77 4.15
CA GLY A 257 30.02 -4.73 3.19
C GLY A 257 30.80 -4.08 2.04
N SER A 258 30.29 -2.98 1.50
CA SER A 258 30.87 -2.31 0.33
C SER A 258 31.73 -1.09 0.68
N GLY A 259 31.58 -0.55 1.89
CA GLY A 259 32.18 0.72 2.31
C GLY A 259 31.64 1.96 1.59
N LYS A 260 30.70 1.78 0.63
CA LYS A 260 30.05 2.84 -0.12
C LYS A 260 28.69 3.16 0.49
N SER A 261 28.24 4.41 0.36
CA SER A 261 26.88 4.77 0.65
C SER A 261 25.94 4.36 -0.52
N ARG A 262 24.65 4.22 -0.23
CA ARG A 262 23.64 4.01 -1.30
C ARG A 262 23.64 5.17 -2.29
N MET A 263 23.92 6.40 -1.82
CA MET A 263 24.05 7.58 -2.65
C MET A 263 25.22 7.47 -3.64
N GLU A 264 26.39 6.99 -3.20
CA GLU A 264 27.57 6.76 -4.06
C GLU A 264 27.28 5.66 -5.10
N THR A 265 26.60 4.59 -4.69
CA THR A 265 26.19 3.50 -5.57
C THR A 265 25.20 3.99 -6.63
N ALA A 266 24.15 4.72 -6.23
CA ALA A 266 23.17 5.30 -7.13
C ALA A 266 23.81 6.26 -8.15
N PHE A 267 24.75 7.11 -7.69
CA PHE A 267 25.49 8.02 -8.56
C PHE A 267 26.27 7.28 -9.65
N SER A 268 26.90 6.15 -9.32
CA SER A 268 27.60 5.32 -10.30
C SER A 268 26.68 4.67 -11.34
N LEU A 269 25.39 4.52 -11.01
CA LEU A 269 24.33 4.00 -11.90
C LEU A 269 23.60 5.11 -12.68
N GLY A 270 23.99 6.38 -12.51
CA GLY A 270 23.41 7.53 -13.19
C GLY A 270 22.24 8.20 -12.43
N ILE A 271 21.92 7.75 -11.22
CA ILE A 271 20.85 8.34 -10.39
C ILE A 271 21.49 9.36 -9.44
N ARG A 272 21.08 10.63 -9.55
CA ARG A 272 21.53 11.71 -8.65
C ARG A 272 20.45 12.02 -7.63
N PHE A 273 20.56 11.44 -6.47
CA PHE A 273 19.62 11.69 -5.39
C PHE A 273 19.80 13.08 -4.77
N LYS A 274 18.67 13.68 -4.47
CA LYS A 274 18.57 14.88 -3.67
C LYS A 274 17.95 14.50 -2.32
N VAL A 275 18.75 14.62 -1.27
CA VAL A 275 18.31 14.29 0.08
C VAL A 275 17.28 15.31 0.56
N VAL A 276 16.14 14.82 1.02
CA VAL A 276 15.11 15.67 1.62
C VAL A 276 15.46 16.01 3.07
N SER A 277 15.00 17.17 3.53
CA SER A 277 15.25 17.59 4.91
C SER A 277 14.69 16.59 5.91
N LYS A 278 15.49 16.25 6.92
CA LYS A 278 15.04 15.37 8.01
C LYS A 278 13.89 16.04 8.77
N MET A 279 12.77 15.34 8.87
CA MET A 279 11.57 15.79 9.56
C MET A 279 11.04 14.69 10.48
N LYS A 280 10.27 15.05 11.51
CA LYS A 280 9.49 14.07 12.26
C LYS A 280 8.44 13.43 11.34
N VAL A 281 8.12 12.18 11.60
CA VAL A 281 7.12 11.41 10.79
C VAL A 281 5.79 12.17 10.74
N ALA A 282 5.32 12.70 11.87
CA ALA A 282 4.08 13.48 11.96
C ALA A 282 4.09 14.73 11.05
N ASP A 283 5.22 15.45 11.01
CA ASP A 283 5.35 16.64 10.16
C ASP A 283 5.35 16.27 8.68
N GLY A 284 5.99 15.15 8.33
CA GLY A 284 5.96 14.60 6.98
C GLY A 284 4.56 14.14 6.55
N ILE A 285 3.81 13.50 7.45
CA ILE A 285 2.40 13.13 7.22
C ILE A 285 1.55 14.39 6.96
N ASN A 286 1.75 15.44 7.73
CA ASN A 286 1.04 16.71 7.53
C ASN A 286 1.44 17.37 6.20
N ALA A 287 2.71 17.31 5.80
CA ALA A 287 3.15 17.80 4.49
C ALA A 287 2.44 17.04 3.35
N ALA A 288 2.33 15.72 3.46
CA ALA A 288 1.60 14.89 2.50
C ALA A 288 0.10 15.27 2.45
N ARG A 289 -0.54 15.45 3.61
CA ARG A 289 -1.95 15.89 3.70
C ARG A 289 -2.19 17.25 3.03
N LEU A 290 -1.27 18.17 3.15
CA LEU A 290 -1.34 19.50 2.51
C LEU A 290 -1.10 19.43 0.98
N LEU A 291 -0.33 18.45 0.52
CA LEU A 291 -0.05 18.25 -0.90
C LEU A 291 -1.19 17.55 -1.62
N MET A 292 -1.81 16.51 -1.02
CA MET A 292 -2.84 15.66 -1.66
C MET A 292 -3.99 16.41 -2.33
N PRO A 293 -4.55 17.50 -1.75
CA PRO A 293 -5.60 18.27 -2.41
C PRO A 293 -5.18 18.90 -3.74
N LYS A 294 -3.88 19.04 -4.00
CA LYS A 294 -3.30 19.58 -5.23
C LYS A 294 -2.88 18.49 -6.23
N CYS A 295 -3.00 17.21 -5.83
CA CYS A 295 -2.57 16.08 -6.65
C CYS A 295 -3.70 15.56 -7.54
N TYR A 296 -3.31 15.20 -8.76
CA TYR A 296 -4.04 14.34 -9.67
C TYR A 296 -3.24 13.04 -9.81
N PHE A 297 -3.90 11.91 -9.66
CA PHE A 297 -3.24 10.59 -9.68
C PHE A 297 -3.69 9.82 -10.91
N ASP A 298 -2.73 9.21 -11.63
CA ASP A 298 -3.08 8.25 -12.67
C ASP A 298 -3.71 7.01 -12.05
N ARG A 299 -4.96 6.71 -12.43
CA ARG A 299 -5.75 5.64 -11.82
C ARG A 299 -5.10 4.28 -11.97
N ASP A 300 -4.57 3.98 -13.15
CA ASP A 300 -4.06 2.65 -13.48
C ASP A 300 -2.64 2.46 -12.96
N LYS A 301 -1.76 3.42 -13.25
CA LYS A 301 -0.34 3.32 -12.89
C LYS A 301 -0.06 3.55 -11.41
N CYS A 302 -0.89 4.35 -10.73
CA CYS A 302 -0.75 4.63 -9.29
C CYS A 302 -1.59 3.71 -8.41
N HIS A 303 -2.39 2.81 -8.99
CA HIS A 303 -3.36 1.98 -8.29
C HIS A 303 -2.79 1.34 -7.02
N THR A 304 -1.72 0.56 -7.13
CA THR A 304 -1.11 -0.15 -5.98
C THR A 304 -0.68 0.80 -4.87
N GLY A 305 -0.01 1.90 -5.21
CA GLY A 305 0.43 2.89 -4.22
C GLY A 305 -0.74 3.61 -3.55
N LEU A 306 -1.81 3.91 -4.29
CA LEU A 306 -3.03 4.53 -3.74
C LEU A 306 -3.73 3.59 -2.75
N GLU A 307 -3.82 2.29 -3.05
CA GLU A 307 -4.41 1.31 -2.16
C GLU A 307 -3.63 1.17 -0.85
N MET A 308 -2.31 1.17 -0.91
CA MET A 308 -1.47 1.19 0.28
C MET A 308 -1.68 2.47 1.11
N MET A 309 -1.73 3.64 0.45
CA MET A 309 -1.94 4.91 1.13
C MET A 309 -3.34 5.02 1.76
N LYS A 310 -4.38 4.42 1.18
CA LYS A 310 -5.73 4.34 1.79
C LYS A 310 -5.70 3.61 3.14
N GLN A 311 -4.83 2.61 3.26
CA GLN A 311 -4.74 1.74 4.43
C GLN A 311 -3.69 2.19 5.47
N TYR A 312 -2.80 3.13 5.13
CA TYR A 312 -1.77 3.64 6.03
C TYR A 312 -2.39 4.35 7.22
N ARG A 313 -2.18 3.78 8.41
CA ARG A 313 -2.91 4.17 9.63
C ARG A 313 -2.03 4.17 10.88
N GLN A 314 -2.57 4.75 11.95
CA GLN A 314 -2.00 4.70 13.29
C GLN A 314 -1.98 3.27 13.83
N GLU A 315 -0.99 2.94 14.62
CA GLU A 315 -0.94 1.68 15.36
C GLU A 315 -1.88 1.76 16.58
N TRP A 316 -2.72 0.74 16.75
CA TRP A 316 -3.56 0.61 17.92
C TRP A 316 -2.78 -0.04 19.07
N ASP A 317 -2.76 0.56 20.26
CA ASP A 317 -2.17 0.00 21.46
C ASP A 317 -3.24 -0.72 22.30
N GLU A 318 -3.29 -2.03 22.18
CA GLU A 318 -4.26 -2.88 22.90
C GLU A 318 -4.20 -2.72 24.42
N LYS A 319 -3.02 -2.48 24.98
CA LYS A 319 -2.82 -2.33 26.44
C LYS A 319 -3.35 -0.98 26.92
N LYS A 320 -3.15 0.07 26.16
CA LYS A 320 -3.54 1.44 26.52
C LYS A 320 -4.91 1.84 25.97
N LYS A 321 -5.51 0.98 25.13
CA LYS A 321 -6.80 1.24 24.47
C LYS A 321 -6.84 2.61 23.75
N ARG A 322 -5.77 2.95 23.05
CA ARG A 322 -5.64 4.19 22.26
C ARG A 322 -4.70 4.01 21.08
N PHE A 323 -4.89 4.83 20.08
CA PHE A 323 -3.93 4.93 18.98
C PHE A 323 -2.59 5.47 19.46
N ARG A 324 -1.50 4.92 18.95
CA ARG A 324 -0.14 5.45 19.11
C ARG A 324 0.04 6.68 18.21
N ASP A 325 0.92 7.61 18.61
CA ASP A 325 1.26 8.77 17.79
C ASP A 325 2.13 8.42 16.57
N GLN A 326 2.41 7.13 16.38
CA GLN A 326 3.22 6.61 15.27
C GLN A 326 2.37 5.75 14.34
N PRO A 327 2.68 5.78 13.03
CA PRO A 327 2.04 4.87 12.09
C PRO A 327 2.44 3.41 12.38
N ARG A 328 1.54 2.50 12.05
CA ARG A 328 1.85 1.09 11.99
C ARG A 328 2.88 0.87 10.88
N HIS A 329 3.94 0.13 11.21
CA HIS A 329 4.95 -0.24 10.22
C HIS A 329 4.58 -1.60 9.63
N ASP A 330 4.03 -1.56 8.43
CA ASP A 330 3.67 -2.72 7.62
C ASP A 330 3.88 -2.40 6.12
N TYR A 331 3.42 -3.27 5.23
CA TYR A 331 3.56 -3.09 3.78
C TYR A 331 3.00 -1.76 3.25
N THR A 332 2.09 -1.10 3.97
CA THR A 332 1.51 0.19 3.56
C THR A 332 2.47 1.38 3.80
N SER A 333 3.50 1.17 4.61
CA SER A 333 4.45 2.21 5.01
C SER A 333 5.25 2.73 3.84
N HIS A 334 5.68 1.86 2.93
CA HIS A 334 6.63 2.21 1.87
C HIS A 334 6.07 3.23 0.89
N ALA A 335 4.85 3.02 0.41
CA ALA A 335 4.16 3.98 -0.45
C ALA A 335 3.94 5.32 0.25
N ALA A 336 3.53 5.28 1.53
CA ALA A 336 3.25 6.45 2.32
C ALA A 336 4.53 7.26 2.64
N ASP A 337 5.63 6.58 2.94
CA ASP A 337 6.91 7.19 3.26
C ASP A 337 7.53 7.83 2.01
N ALA A 338 7.52 7.14 0.87
CA ALA A 338 7.93 7.71 -0.40
C ALA A 338 7.08 8.95 -0.77
N PHE A 339 5.76 8.93 -0.55
CA PHE A 339 4.90 10.09 -0.80
C PHE A 339 5.17 11.26 0.16
N ARG A 340 5.53 10.97 1.42
CA ARG A 340 6.00 12.02 2.37
C ARG A 340 7.26 12.72 1.84
N TYR A 341 8.22 11.96 1.31
CA TYR A 341 9.44 12.54 0.72
C TYR A 341 9.12 13.36 -0.52
N LEU A 342 8.15 12.96 -1.33
CA LEU A 342 7.64 13.78 -2.44
C LEU A 342 7.11 15.11 -1.92
N ALA A 343 6.23 15.08 -0.90
CA ALA A 343 5.60 16.27 -0.35
C ALA A 343 6.63 17.24 0.24
N ILE A 344 7.61 16.74 0.98
CA ILE A 344 8.68 17.54 1.56
C ILE A 344 9.54 18.16 0.46
N GLY A 345 9.93 17.37 -0.55
CA GLY A 345 10.81 17.82 -1.62
C GLY A 345 10.19 18.86 -2.55
N ILE A 346 8.86 18.76 -2.81
CA ILE A 346 8.13 19.76 -3.62
C ILE A 346 7.90 21.04 -2.84
N ASN A 347 7.52 20.99 -1.56
CA ASN A 347 7.29 22.18 -0.74
C ASN A 347 8.54 23.04 -0.58
N ASN A 348 9.72 22.45 -0.51
CA ASN A 348 10.99 23.19 -0.47
C ASN A 348 11.28 23.96 -1.77
N ARG A 349 10.61 23.67 -2.88
CA ARG A 349 10.74 24.40 -4.15
C ARG A 349 9.91 25.67 -4.20
N THR A 350 8.70 25.65 -3.62
CA THR A 350 7.82 26.82 -3.58
C THR A 350 8.38 27.94 -2.71
N THR A 351 9.30 27.63 -1.79
CA THR A 351 9.99 28.62 -0.95
C THR A 351 11.28 29.20 -1.58
N TYR A 352 11.76 28.65 -2.72
CA TYR A 352 12.99 29.05 -3.40
C TYR A 352 12.73 29.67 -4.78
N THR A 353 11.72 30.48 -4.96
CA THR A 353 11.73 31.47 -6.03
C THR A 353 12.52 32.66 -5.53
N LYS A 354 13.84 32.65 -5.79
CA LYS A 354 14.64 33.88 -5.75
C LYS A 354 13.87 34.90 -6.60
N PRO A 355 13.47 36.04 -6.06
CA PRO A 355 12.84 37.06 -6.89
C PRO A 355 13.77 37.33 -8.09
N PRO A 356 13.24 37.61 -9.28
CA PRO A 356 14.10 37.98 -10.38
C PRO A 356 14.95 39.17 -9.91
N GLN A 357 16.26 38.99 -9.94
CA GLN A 357 17.17 40.13 -9.74
C GLN A 357 16.79 41.10 -10.84
N ALA A 358 16.29 42.27 -10.44
CA ALA A 358 16.17 43.36 -11.34
C ALA A 358 17.58 43.57 -11.95
N VAL A 359 17.69 43.32 -13.24
CA VAL A 359 18.86 43.76 -14.00
C VAL A 359 18.81 45.26 -13.88
N ALA A 360 19.71 45.82 -13.09
CA ALA A 360 19.91 47.24 -13.09
C ALA A 360 20.28 47.61 -14.52
N ASP A 361 19.42 48.34 -15.18
CA ASP A 361 19.76 49.08 -16.39
C ASP A 361 20.86 50.03 -16.00
N ASN A 362 22.11 49.64 -16.26
CA ASN A 362 23.23 50.53 -16.15
C ASN A 362 23.47 51.21 -17.50
N ASP A 363 23.18 52.48 -17.45
CA ASP A 363 23.86 53.52 -18.20
C ASP A 363 23.83 53.48 -19.72
N TYR A 364 22.76 53.97 -20.26
CA TYR A 364 22.85 54.73 -21.51
C TYR A 364 23.38 56.13 -21.17
N ASN A 365 24.70 56.34 -21.32
CA ASN A 365 25.30 57.64 -21.32
C ASN A 365 25.14 58.24 -22.71
N ILE A 366 24.16 59.15 -22.86
CA ILE A 366 23.80 59.78 -24.15
C ILE A 366 24.72 60.96 -24.52
N PHE A 367 25.77 61.21 -23.75
CA PHE A 367 26.72 62.29 -24.08
C PHE A 367 28.17 61.81 -23.92
N ALA A 368 28.70 61.23 -25.03
CA ALA A 368 30.11 61.28 -25.38
C ALA A 368 30.23 61.21 -26.90
#